data_f49f34425219ffa5863e9745165e634f
#
_entry.id   f49f34425219ffa5863e9745165e634f
#
_cell.length_a   1.000
_cell.length_b   1.000
_cell.length_c   1.000
_cell.angle_alpha   90.00
_cell.angle_beta   90.00
_cell.angle_gamma   90.00
#
_symmetry.space_group_name_H-M   'P 1'
#
loop_
_entity.id
_entity.type
_entity.pdbx_description
1 polymer ?
#
loop_
_entity_poly.entity_id
_entity_poly.type
_entity_poly.pdbx_seq_one_letter_code
_entity_poly.pdbx_strand_id
1 'polypeptide(L)'
;MALAAALFALSISATAFAAEISAADAKAVAAKVVPASAEYVATENDADEKDFDVKFYDSKAKTAYEVDVNKVTGEVREYKMELKGYEGSPNAVLSVEDVKQIVLKEYPDAVIKSVKLDVDKETGLKEYDVKFSTKAVIGDYDINPENGQVVDKELKYIGK
;
A
#
# COMPACT_ATOMS: atom_id res chain seq x y z
N MET A 1 1.49 -1.68 18.58
CA MET A 1 2.55 -0.67 18.36
C MET A 1 2.36 -0.11 16.97
N ALA A 2 2.00 1.16 16.87
CA ALA A 2 1.78 1.82 15.58
C ALA A 2 3.14 2.09 14.93
N LEU A 3 3.43 1.46 13.79
CA LEU A 3 4.55 1.84 12.94
C LEU A 3 4.14 3.15 12.25
N ALA A 4 4.63 4.27 12.74
CA ALA A 4 4.57 5.51 12.00
C ALA A 4 5.49 5.36 10.78
N ALA A 5 4.93 5.30 9.58
CA ALA A 5 5.69 5.37 8.34
C ALA A 5 6.28 6.78 8.22
N ALA A 6 7.49 6.95 8.71
CA ALA A 6 8.27 8.16 8.47
C ALA A 6 8.72 8.17 7.01
N LEU A 7 8.03 8.91 6.15
CA LEU A 7 8.44 9.21 4.80
C LEU A 7 9.68 10.11 4.84
N PHE A 8 10.86 9.52 4.72
CA PHE A 8 12.08 10.25 4.42
C PHE A 8 12.16 10.48 2.92
N ALA A 9 11.86 11.69 2.48
CA ALA A 9 12.22 12.17 1.15
C ALA A 9 13.75 12.30 1.07
N LEU A 10 14.43 11.32 0.52
CA LEU A 10 15.81 11.50 0.08
C LEU A 10 15.78 12.28 -1.24
N SER A 11 16.03 13.58 -1.19
CA SER A 11 16.31 14.38 -2.38
C SER A 11 17.74 14.09 -2.83
N ILE A 12 17.88 13.33 -3.91
CA ILE A 12 19.15 13.24 -4.65
C ILE A 12 19.14 14.39 -5.66
N SER A 13 20.05 15.34 -5.49
CA SER A 13 20.24 16.45 -6.43
C SER A 13 20.83 15.91 -7.73
N ALA A 14 20.02 15.84 -8.80
CA ALA A 14 20.47 15.40 -10.12
C ALA A 14 20.62 16.59 -11.06
N THR A 15 21.86 16.90 -11.42
CA THR A 15 22.20 17.60 -12.65
C THR A 15 22.87 16.61 -13.61
N ALA A 16 22.38 16.56 -14.84
CA ALA A 16 22.76 15.74 -15.98
C ALA A 16 21.84 14.53 -16.20
N PHE A 17 21.45 14.33 -17.44
CA PHE A 17 20.64 13.25 -18.01
C PHE A 17 20.55 12.05 -17.06
N ALA A 18 19.45 11.96 -16.34
CA ALA A 18 19.30 10.98 -15.29
C ALA A 18 19.34 9.59 -15.94
N ALA A 19 20.45 8.88 -15.72
CA ALA A 19 20.49 7.47 -16.02
C ALA A 19 19.43 6.78 -15.13
N GLU A 20 18.70 5.83 -15.69
CA GLU A 20 17.75 5.04 -14.91
C GLU A 20 18.48 4.41 -13.72
N ILE A 21 17.79 4.34 -12.59
CA ILE A 21 18.30 3.61 -11.42
C ILE A 21 18.39 2.12 -11.75
N SER A 22 19.24 1.39 -11.04
CA SER A 22 19.31 -0.06 -11.21
C SER A 22 18.16 -0.77 -10.45
N ALA A 23 17.85 -2.02 -10.83
CA ALA A 23 16.94 -2.88 -10.09
C ALA A 23 17.39 -3.09 -8.63
N ALA A 24 18.71 -3.05 -8.36
CA ALA A 24 19.24 -3.14 -7.00
C ALA A 24 18.93 -1.88 -6.18
N ASP A 25 18.99 -0.70 -6.81
CA ASP A 25 18.60 0.56 -6.17
C ASP A 25 17.10 0.58 -5.88
N ALA A 26 16.27 0.16 -6.86
CA ALA A 26 14.83 0.04 -6.68
C ALA A 26 14.48 -0.89 -5.51
N LYS A 27 15.11 -2.07 -5.42
CA LYS A 27 14.98 -2.97 -4.28
C LYS A 27 15.36 -2.29 -2.95
N ALA A 28 16.45 -1.54 -2.93
CA ALA A 28 16.91 -0.85 -1.72
C ALA A 28 15.94 0.27 -1.28
N VAL A 29 15.28 0.93 -2.23
CA VAL A 29 14.24 1.93 -1.97
C VAL A 29 12.99 1.24 -1.43
N ALA A 30 12.48 0.22 -2.11
CA ALA A 30 11.27 -0.52 -1.75
C ALA A 30 11.38 -1.17 -0.36
N ALA A 31 12.55 -1.72 -0.01
CA ALA A 31 12.80 -2.34 1.29
C ALA A 31 12.64 -1.38 2.49
N LYS A 32 12.63 -0.06 2.26
CA LYS A 32 12.45 0.95 3.33
C LYS A 32 10.97 1.18 3.68
N VAL A 33 10.05 0.80 2.80
CA VAL A 33 8.61 1.06 2.96
C VAL A 33 7.81 -0.20 3.30
N VAL A 34 8.41 -1.38 3.20
CA VAL A 34 7.80 -2.65 3.64
C VAL A 34 8.27 -3.03 5.05
N PRO A 35 7.52 -3.87 5.79
CA PRO A 35 7.96 -4.39 7.08
C PRO A 35 9.28 -5.15 6.98
N ALA A 36 10.13 -5.02 8.01
CA ALA A 36 11.42 -5.72 8.05
C ALA A 36 11.32 -7.26 8.06
N SER A 37 10.13 -7.81 8.36
CA SER A 37 9.83 -9.24 8.30
C SER A 37 9.51 -9.75 6.89
N ALA A 38 9.24 -8.84 5.94
CA ALA A 38 8.95 -9.20 4.58
C ALA A 38 10.24 -9.54 3.82
N GLU A 39 10.27 -10.72 3.22
CA GLU A 39 11.41 -11.20 2.43
C GLU A 39 11.24 -10.79 0.96
N TYR A 40 12.34 -10.39 0.34
CA TYR A 40 12.37 -10.05 -1.08
C TYR A 40 12.05 -11.27 -1.95
N VAL A 41 11.19 -11.09 -2.94
CA VAL A 41 10.77 -12.11 -3.90
C VAL A 41 11.38 -11.86 -5.27
N ALA A 42 11.07 -10.69 -5.87
CA ALA A 42 11.47 -10.35 -7.23
C ALA A 42 11.49 -8.84 -7.46
N THR A 43 12.20 -8.43 -8.52
CA THR A 43 12.03 -7.12 -9.15
C THR A 43 11.69 -7.37 -10.62
N GLU A 44 10.52 -6.93 -11.05
CA GLU A 44 10.09 -6.97 -12.44
C GLU A 44 10.49 -5.66 -13.12
N ASN A 45 10.84 -5.76 -14.39
CA ASN A 45 11.30 -4.63 -15.19
C ASN A 45 10.77 -4.78 -16.61
N ASP A 46 9.53 -4.38 -16.82
CA ASP A 46 8.96 -4.36 -18.16
C ASP A 46 9.48 -3.15 -18.93
N ALA A 47 9.92 -3.40 -20.18
CA ALA A 47 10.56 -2.38 -21.00
C ALA A 47 9.65 -1.19 -21.32
N ASP A 48 8.35 -1.41 -21.35
CA ASP A 48 7.33 -0.41 -21.67
C ASP A 48 6.82 0.35 -20.42
N GLU A 49 7.22 -0.08 -19.21
CA GLU A 49 6.81 0.54 -17.96
C GLU A 49 7.85 1.55 -17.45
N LYS A 50 7.36 2.56 -16.72
CA LYS A 50 8.21 3.63 -16.16
C LYS A 50 8.77 3.29 -14.78
N ASP A 51 8.29 2.22 -14.18
CA ASP A 51 8.58 1.85 -12.81
C ASP A 51 9.16 0.43 -12.76
N PHE A 52 9.89 0.11 -11.69
CA PHE A 52 10.23 -1.23 -11.28
C PHE A 52 9.20 -1.71 -10.28
N ASP A 53 8.65 -2.92 -10.48
CA ASP A 53 7.76 -3.56 -9.53
C ASP A 53 8.57 -4.46 -8.61
N VAL A 54 8.70 -4.06 -7.35
CA VAL A 54 9.50 -4.78 -6.36
C VAL A 54 8.58 -5.53 -5.40
N LYS A 55 8.69 -6.86 -5.40
CA LYS A 55 7.80 -7.76 -4.66
C LYS A 55 8.46 -8.33 -3.42
N PHE A 56 7.71 -8.36 -2.32
CA PHE A 56 8.09 -8.96 -1.05
C PHE A 56 6.97 -9.84 -0.51
N TYR A 57 7.31 -10.75 0.39
CA TYR A 57 6.35 -11.61 1.06
C TYR A 57 6.72 -11.84 2.52
N ASP A 58 5.75 -11.62 3.42
CA ASP A 58 5.88 -12.00 4.83
C ASP A 58 5.15 -13.33 5.07
N SER A 59 5.90 -14.40 5.22
CA SER A 59 5.36 -15.75 5.39
C SER A 59 4.61 -15.94 6.72
N LYS A 60 4.97 -15.18 7.77
CA LYS A 60 4.30 -15.25 9.08
C LYS A 60 2.98 -14.50 9.07
N ALA A 61 2.98 -13.32 8.49
CA ALA A 61 1.77 -12.49 8.32
C ALA A 61 0.92 -12.96 7.13
N LYS A 62 1.43 -13.85 6.27
CA LYS A 62 0.83 -14.26 5.00
C LYS A 62 0.49 -13.07 4.10
N THR A 63 1.34 -12.06 4.09
CA THR A 63 1.08 -10.78 3.41
C THR A 63 2.06 -10.58 2.28
N ALA A 64 1.54 -10.31 1.09
CA ALA A 64 2.32 -9.89 -0.07
C ALA A 64 2.39 -8.37 -0.13
N TYR A 65 3.52 -7.86 -0.60
CA TYR A 65 3.76 -6.44 -0.84
C TYR A 65 4.32 -6.24 -2.23
N GLU A 66 3.86 -5.19 -2.91
CA GLU A 66 4.40 -4.71 -4.17
C GLU A 66 4.68 -3.21 -4.06
N VAL A 67 5.84 -2.79 -4.52
CA VAL A 67 6.27 -1.39 -4.46
C VAL A 67 6.77 -0.97 -5.83
N ASP A 68 6.08 -0.02 -6.46
CA ASP A 68 6.47 0.53 -7.74
C ASP A 68 7.43 1.69 -7.52
N VAL A 69 8.62 1.57 -8.08
CA VAL A 69 9.71 2.55 -7.94
C VAL A 69 10.06 3.13 -9.31
N ASN A 70 9.92 4.44 -9.46
CA ASN A 70 10.18 5.12 -10.73
C ASN A 70 11.63 4.95 -11.19
N LYS A 71 11.81 4.47 -12.43
CA LYS A 71 13.12 4.16 -13.00
C LYS A 71 14.03 5.39 -13.15
N VAL A 72 13.46 6.58 -13.31
CA VAL A 72 14.22 7.81 -13.52
C VAL A 72 14.48 8.55 -12.22
N THR A 73 13.46 8.68 -11.36
CA THR A 73 13.58 9.48 -10.13
C THR A 73 13.96 8.66 -8.90
N GLY A 74 13.77 7.34 -8.91
CA GLY A 74 13.95 6.49 -7.74
C GLY A 74 12.88 6.69 -6.65
N GLU A 75 11.79 7.38 -6.97
CA GLU A 75 10.70 7.63 -6.01
C GLU A 75 9.70 6.48 -6.03
N VAL A 76 9.15 6.14 -4.86
CA VAL A 76 8.03 5.21 -4.76
C VAL A 76 6.78 5.89 -5.35
N ARG A 77 6.16 5.21 -6.31
CA ARG A 77 4.94 5.66 -7.01
C ARG A 77 3.69 5.02 -6.46
N GLU A 78 3.80 3.73 -6.17
CA GLU A 78 2.69 2.95 -5.64
C GLU A 78 3.17 1.96 -4.58
N TYR A 79 2.33 1.67 -3.62
CA TYR A 79 2.55 0.63 -2.61
C TYR A 79 1.27 -0.18 -2.49
N LYS A 80 1.40 -1.49 -2.61
CA LYS A 80 0.31 -2.43 -2.42
C LYS A 80 0.65 -3.42 -1.31
N MET A 81 -0.36 -3.82 -0.55
CA MET A 81 -0.29 -4.85 0.47
C MET A 81 -1.55 -5.70 0.41
N GLU A 82 -1.40 -7.01 0.39
CA GLU A 82 -2.51 -7.95 0.32
C GLU A 82 -2.32 -9.08 1.34
N LEU A 83 -3.33 -9.30 2.18
CA LEU A 83 -3.38 -10.45 3.09
C LEU A 83 -3.84 -11.68 2.32
N LYS A 84 -2.92 -12.58 2.02
CA LYS A 84 -3.21 -13.79 1.24
C LYS A 84 -4.11 -14.77 1.98
N GLY A 85 -5.14 -15.25 1.28
CA GLY A 85 -6.13 -16.19 1.81
C GLY A 85 -7.22 -15.57 2.67
N TYR A 86 -7.34 -14.24 2.67
CA TYR A 86 -8.52 -13.57 3.18
C TYR A 86 -9.60 -13.55 2.07
N GLU A 87 -10.81 -13.96 2.41
CA GLU A 87 -11.94 -14.06 1.48
C GLU A 87 -13.14 -13.21 1.92
N GLY A 88 -13.00 -12.46 3.02
CA GLY A 88 -14.07 -11.70 3.63
C GLY A 88 -14.47 -12.22 5.02
N SER A 89 -15.34 -11.52 5.71
CA SER A 89 -15.88 -11.92 7.03
C SER A 89 -17.38 -12.18 6.98
N PRO A 90 -17.89 -13.22 7.64
CA PRO A 90 -19.34 -13.46 7.73
C PRO A 90 -20.06 -12.37 8.56
N ASN A 91 -19.33 -11.68 9.44
CA ASN A 91 -19.87 -10.68 10.36
C ASN A 91 -19.43 -9.27 9.99
N ALA A 92 -20.31 -8.29 10.22
CA ALA A 92 -19.98 -6.88 10.21
C ALA A 92 -20.28 -6.31 11.60
N VAL A 93 -19.25 -6.14 12.41
CA VAL A 93 -19.32 -5.66 13.80
C VAL A 93 -19.01 -4.17 13.88
N LEU A 94 -18.03 -3.72 13.08
CA LEU A 94 -17.60 -2.33 13.05
C LEU A 94 -18.61 -1.46 12.31
N SER A 95 -18.81 -0.26 12.83
CA SER A 95 -19.56 0.79 12.14
C SER A 95 -18.71 1.48 11.08
N VAL A 96 -19.37 2.18 10.16
CA VAL A 96 -18.69 3.05 9.17
C VAL A 96 -17.74 4.06 9.86
N GLU A 97 -18.12 4.56 11.02
CA GLU A 97 -17.30 5.53 11.76
C GLU A 97 -16.05 4.87 12.37
N ASP A 98 -16.17 3.65 12.90
CA ASP A 98 -15.02 2.90 13.38
C ASP A 98 -14.00 2.67 12.26
N VAL A 99 -14.49 2.31 11.08
CA VAL A 99 -13.65 2.06 9.90
C VAL A 99 -12.96 3.34 9.42
N LYS A 100 -13.64 4.50 9.40
CA LYS A 100 -12.99 5.79 9.11
C LYS A 100 -11.85 6.09 10.08
N GLN A 101 -12.03 5.79 11.38
CA GLN A 101 -11.01 6.03 12.39
C GLN A 101 -9.74 5.20 12.16
N ILE A 102 -9.86 4.01 11.54
CA ILE A 102 -8.68 3.20 11.17
C ILE A 102 -7.80 3.97 10.19
N VAL A 103 -8.39 4.53 9.14
CA VAL A 103 -7.66 5.34 8.14
C VAL A 103 -7.13 6.63 8.77
N LEU A 104 -7.95 7.37 9.52
CA LEU A 104 -7.58 8.64 10.13
C LEU A 104 -6.48 8.51 11.19
N LYS A 105 -6.33 7.35 11.81
CA LYS A 105 -5.24 7.07 12.74
C LYS A 105 -3.88 6.98 12.02
N GLU A 106 -3.86 6.46 10.80
CA GLU A 106 -2.65 6.39 9.96
C GLU A 106 -2.43 7.70 9.19
N TYR A 107 -3.50 8.30 8.69
CA TYR A 107 -3.51 9.56 7.92
C TYR A 107 -4.46 10.59 8.55
N PRO A 108 -4.01 11.34 9.57
CA PRO A 108 -4.89 12.28 10.30
C PRO A 108 -5.45 13.43 9.43
N ASP A 109 -4.80 13.74 8.31
CA ASP A 109 -5.22 14.76 7.34
C ASP A 109 -6.01 14.20 6.15
N ALA A 110 -6.36 12.90 6.18
CA ALA A 110 -7.08 12.26 5.10
C ALA A 110 -8.51 12.80 4.96
N VAL A 111 -8.88 13.03 3.70
CA VAL A 111 -10.27 13.26 3.31
C VAL A 111 -10.86 11.93 2.85
N ILE A 112 -11.75 11.36 3.64
CA ILE A 112 -12.46 10.13 3.30
C ILE A 112 -13.44 10.43 2.16
N LYS A 113 -13.29 9.72 1.04
CA LYS A 113 -14.11 9.89 -0.17
C LYS A 113 -15.33 8.97 -0.16
N SER A 114 -15.13 7.72 0.24
CA SER A 114 -16.20 6.73 0.37
C SER A 114 -15.84 5.69 1.42
N VAL A 115 -16.88 5.14 2.04
CA VAL A 115 -16.82 3.91 2.83
C VAL A 115 -18.03 3.08 2.41
N LYS A 116 -17.78 1.87 1.94
CA LYS A 116 -18.83 0.95 1.50
C LYS A 116 -18.63 -0.39 2.20
N LEU A 117 -19.73 -1.00 2.64
CA LEU A 117 -19.73 -2.40 3.04
C LEU A 117 -20.09 -3.21 1.78
N ASP A 118 -19.12 -3.88 1.22
CA ASP A 118 -19.34 -4.81 0.13
C ASP A 118 -19.71 -6.19 0.67
N VAL A 119 -20.64 -6.83 -0.01
CA VAL A 119 -21.15 -8.16 0.33
C VAL A 119 -21.07 -9.03 -0.90
N ASP A 120 -20.22 -10.04 -0.84
CA ASP A 120 -20.16 -11.04 -1.89
C ASP A 120 -21.50 -11.79 -1.99
N LYS A 121 -22.10 -11.83 -3.17
CA LYS A 121 -23.46 -12.35 -3.37
C LYS A 121 -23.54 -13.87 -3.32
N GLU A 122 -22.42 -14.56 -3.55
CA GLU A 122 -22.36 -16.02 -3.59
C GLU A 122 -22.07 -16.59 -2.20
N THR A 123 -21.13 -15.97 -1.48
CA THR A 123 -20.66 -16.44 -0.18
C THR A 123 -21.31 -15.73 1.01
N GLY A 124 -21.82 -14.51 0.79
CA GLY A 124 -22.33 -13.63 1.86
C GLY A 124 -21.23 -13.00 2.72
N LEU A 125 -19.97 -13.20 2.35
CA LEU A 125 -18.82 -12.61 3.02
C LEU A 125 -18.77 -11.11 2.77
N LYS A 126 -18.23 -10.38 3.72
CA LYS A 126 -18.27 -8.91 3.76
C LYS A 126 -16.88 -8.34 3.94
N GLU A 127 -16.67 -7.14 3.38
CA GLU A 127 -15.53 -6.28 3.63
C GLU A 127 -15.90 -4.81 3.48
N TYR A 128 -15.13 -3.92 4.09
CA TYR A 128 -15.27 -2.48 3.86
C TYR A 128 -14.24 -2.00 2.84
N ASP A 129 -14.72 -1.42 1.72
CA ASP A 129 -13.92 -0.61 0.79
C ASP A 129 -13.87 0.84 1.28
N VAL A 130 -12.69 1.39 1.48
CA VAL A 130 -12.47 2.76 1.98
C VAL A 130 -11.54 3.52 1.06
N LYS A 131 -12.08 4.51 0.36
CA LYS A 131 -11.30 5.41 -0.48
C LYS A 131 -11.05 6.74 0.20
N PHE A 132 -9.81 7.20 0.16
CA PHE A 132 -9.41 8.46 0.78
C PHE A 132 -8.32 9.17 -0.01
N SER A 133 -8.05 10.42 0.34
CA SER A 133 -6.90 11.15 -0.20
C SER A 133 -6.33 12.11 0.84
N THR A 134 -5.02 12.32 0.77
CA THR A 134 -4.30 13.40 1.41
C THR A 134 -3.73 14.33 0.33
N LYS A 135 -2.87 15.28 0.72
CA LYS A 135 -2.09 16.08 -0.25
C LYS A 135 -1.01 15.28 -0.98
N ALA A 136 -0.59 14.15 -0.42
CA ALA A 136 0.54 13.35 -0.90
C ALA A 136 0.14 11.96 -1.41
N VAL A 137 -1.06 11.46 -1.05
CA VAL A 137 -1.46 10.08 -1.29
C VAL A 137 -2.93 9.99 -1.69
N ILE A 138 -3.23 9.13 -2.64
CA ILE A 138 -4.57 8.57 -2.88
C ILE A 138 -4.54 7.16 -2.35
N GLY A 139 -5.47 6.79 -1.46
CA GLY A 139 -5.50 5.49 -0.81
C GLY A 139 -6.82 4.76 -1.03
N ASP A 140 -6.70 3.45 -1.12
CA ASP A 140 -7.79 2.48 -1.16
C ASP A 140 -7.47 1.35 -0.16
N TYR A 141 -8.39 1.08 0.77
CA TYR A 141 -8.22 0.08 1.81
C TYR A 141 -9.40 -0.86 1.85
N ASP A 142 -9.11 -2.17 1.82
CA ASP A 142 -10.09 -3.16 2.23
C ASP A 142 -9.85 -3.54 3.69
N ILE A 143 -10.94 -3.50 4.46
CA ILE A 143 -10.89 -3.67 5.92
C ILE A 143 -11.86 -4.77 6.34
N ASN A 144 -11.35 -5.72 7.12
CA ASN A 144 -12.17 -6.76 7.74
C ASN A 144 -13.21 -6.11 8.68
N PRO A 145 -14.52 -6.24 8.41
CA PRO A 145 -15.56 -5.55 9.15
C PRO A 145 -15.82 -6.11 10.55
N GLU A 146 -15.20 -7.23 10.89
CA GLU A 146 -15.35 -7.86 12.19
C GLU A 146 -14.32 -7.35 13.22
N ASN A 147 -13.09 -7.11 12.78
CA ASN A 147 -11.97 -6.80 13.68
C ASN A 147 -11.14 -5.56 13.31
N GLY A 148 -11.41 -4.94 12.15
CA GLY A 148 -10.72 -3.74 11.69
C GLY A 148 -9.31 -3.97 11.10
N GLN A 149 -8.95 -5.22 10.82
CA GLN A 149 -7.69 -5.51 10.12
C GLN A 149 -7.76 -4.98 8.70
N VAL A 150 -6.76 -4.21 8.29
CA VAL A 150 -6.56 -3.86 6.87
C VAL A 150 -6.06 -5.12 6.17
N VAL A 151 -6.80 -5.59 5.17
CA VAL A 151 -6.55 -6.84 4.46
C VAL A 151 -6.03 -6.61 3.05
N ASP A 152 -6.38 -5.48 2.45
CA ASP A 152 -5.78 -4.94 1.23
C ASP A 152 -5.52 -3.45 1.40
N LYS A 153 -4.47 -2.97 0.76
CA LYS A 153 -4.05 -1.56 0.79
C LYS A 153 -3.39 -1.20 -0.52
N GLU A 154 -3.92 -0.19 -1.18
CA GLU A 154 -3.30 0.46 -2.33
C GLU A 154 -3.06 1.93 -2.02
N LEU A 155 -1.83 2.39 -2.19
CA LEU A 155 -1.42 3.77 -1.99
C LEU A 155 -0.72 4.30 -3.23
N LYS A 156 -1.31 5.28 -3.90
CA LYS A 156 -0.68 6.02 -5.01
C LYS A 156 -0.10 7.32 -4.50
N TYR A 157 1.21 7.50 -4.63
CA TYR A 157 1.89 8.72 -4.21
C TYR A 157 1.76 9.78 -5.29
N ILE A 158 1.21 10.94 -4.91
CA ILE A 158 1.06 12.09 -5.79
C ILE A 158 2.41 12.82 -5.76
N GLY A 159 3.18 12.71 -6.85
CA GLY A 159 4.48 13.38 -6.98
C GLY A 159 4.35 14.90 -6.81
N LYS A 160 5.41 15.48 -6.23
CA LYS A 160 5.57 16.94 -6.15
C LYS A 160 5.87 17.53 -7.51
#